data_06b608a0f4d05befecb3867f6c8ff027
#
_entry.id   06b608a0f4d05befecb3867f6c8ff027
#
_cell.length_a   1.000
_cell.length_b   1.000
_cell.length_c   1.000
_cell.angle_alpha   90.00
_cell.angle_beta   90.00
_cell.angle_gamma   90.00
#
_symmetry.space_group_name_H-M   'P 1'
#
loop_
_entity.id
_entity.type
_entity.pdbx_description
1 polymer ?
#
loop_
_entity_poly.entity_id
_entity_poly.type
_entity_poly.pdbx_seq_one_letter_code
_entity_poly.pdbx_strand_id
1 'polypeptide(L)'
;MNRNNSFFDGPLVAIALLLLAALAGCASYGAQNKESLLTAAGFRSRTPTTAKQQAMFNSMTPYKLERRIRNGKVLYAYADKQQNLVYIGGENEYQKYKQLAVQQSIAQDQLEAAQINEDASMYNDWGPYWGPWNVWW
;
A
#
# COMPACT_ATOMS: atom_id res chain seq x y z
N MET A 1 40.28 -35.50 7.76
CA MET A 1 40.73 -34.12 7.51
C MET A 1 39.49 -33.25 7.29
N ASN A 2 38.89 -32.81 8.41
CA ASN A 2 37.66 -31.98 8.39
C ASN A 2 38.06 -30.51 8.31
N ARG A 3 37.73 -29.86 7.21
CA ARG A 3 37.80 -28.39 7.10
C ARG A 3 36.40 -27.84 7.34
N ASN A 4 36.14 -27.41 8.57
CA ASN A 4 34.99 -26.61 8.94
C ASN A 4 35.09 -25.23 8.27
N ASN A 5 34.26 -24.99 7.27
CA ASN A 5 34.01 -23.68 6.70
C ASN A 5 32.85 -23.01 7.49
N SER A 6 33.14 -22.58 8.72
CA SER A 6 32.18 -21.87 9.57
C SER A 6 32.50 -20.37 9.70
N PHE A 7 32.97 -19.70 8.62
CA PHE A 7 33.37 -18.29 8.67
C PHE A 7 32.39 -17.32 8.03
N PHE A 8 31.23 -17.79 7.52
CA PHE A 8 30.27 -16.89 6.82
C PHE A 8 28.91 -16.72 7.49
N ASP A 9 28.69 -17.23 8.71
CA ASP A 9 27.33 -17.43 9.25
C ASP A 9 26.85 -16.45 10.32
N GLY A 10 27.49 -15.31 10.58
CA GLY A 10 26.99 -14.45 11.65
C GLY A 10 26.31 -13.16 11.19
N PRO A 11 27.05 -12.14 10.74
CA PRO A 11 26.46 -10.81 10.58
C PRO A 11 25.76 -10.60 9.24
N LEU A 12 26.20 -11.25 8.16
CA LEU A 12 25.60 -11.07 6.83
C LEU A 12 24.21 -11.68 6.71
N VAL A 13 23.99 -12.86 7.31
CA VAL A 13 22.68 -13.52 7.36
C VAL A 13 21.70 -12.73 8.23
N ALA A 14 22.15 -12.17 9.34
CA ALA A 14 21.33 -11.30 10.19
C ALA A 14 20.92 -10.00 9.49
N ILE A 15 21.82 -9.39 8.73
CA ILE A 15 21.53 -8.17 7.94
C ILE A 15 20.57 -8.49 6.79
N ALA A 16 20.73 -9.62 6.10
CA ALA A 16 19.82 -10.05 5.04
C ALA A 16 18.40 -10.33 5.56
N LEU A 17 18.26 -10.95 6.74
CA LEU A 17 16.97 -11.17 7.41
C LEU A 17 16.30 -9.88 7.85
N LEU A 18 17.05 -8.90 8.34
CA LEU A 18 16.54 -7.57 8.71
C LEU A 18 16.06 -6.78 7.50
N LEU A 19 16.74 -6.86 6.36
CA LEU A 19 16.33 -6.22 5.11
C LEU A 19 15.05 -6.84 4.51
N LEU A 20 14.87 -8.15 4.61
CA LEU A 20 13.65 -8.83 4.18
C LEU A 20 12.42 -8.45 5.04
N ALA A 21 12.61 -8.24 6.34
CA ALA A 21 11.52 -7.82 7.24
C ALA A 21 11.03 -6.39 6.95
N ALA A 22 11.91 -5.49 6.50
CA ALA A 22 11.55 -4.11 6.15
C ALA A 22 10.67 -4.01 4.89
N LEU A 23 10.81 -4.93 3.93
CA LEU A 23 10.00 -4.95 2.70
C LEU A 23 8.56 -5.43 2.92
N ALA A 24 8.30 -6.22 3.95
CA ALA A 24 6.96 -6.71 4.28
C ALA A 24 6.03 -5.61 4.85
N GLY A 25 6.59 -4.58 5.49
CA GLY A 25 5.83 -3.51 6.13
C GLY A 25 5.10 -2.58 5.14
N CYS A 26 5.69 -2.28 3.99
CA CYS A 26 5.09 -1.34 3.02
C CYS A 26 3.90 -1.96 2.27
N ALA A 27 3.90 -3.26 2.02
CA ALA A 27 2.82 -3.93 1.31
C ALA A 27 1.53 -4.02 2.15
N SER A 28 1.64 -4.19 3.47
CA SER A 28 0.50 -4.27 4.38
C SER A 28 -0.19 -2.92 4.59
N TYR A 29 0.56 -1.82 4.63
CA TYR A 29 -0.02 -0.47 4.78
C TYR A 29 -0.88 -0.08 3.56
N GLY A 30 -0.40 -0.33 2.35
CA GLY A 30 -1.15 -0.08 1.12
C GLY A 30 -2.42 -0.94 1.00
N ALA A 31 -2.39 -2.18 1.51
CA ALA A 31 -3.53 -3.08 1.53
C ALA A 31 -4.63 -2.58 2.48
N GLN A 32 -4.30 -2.24 3.72
CA GLN A 32 -5.25 -1.71 4.72
C GLN A 32 -5.95 -0.44 4.24
N ASN A 33 -5.23 0.45 3.58
CA ASN A 33 -5.80 1.66 3.01
C ASN A 33 -6.82 1.34 1.91
N LYS A 34 -6.50 0.40 1.02
CA LYS A 34 -7.40 -0.06 -0.03
C LYS A 34 -8.66 -0.74 0.54
N GLU A 35 -8.53 -1.54 1.58
CA GLU A 35 -9.64 -2.23 2.25
C GLU A 35 -10.59 -1.23 2.94
N SER A 36 -10.05 -0.19 3.56
CA SER A 36 -10.83 0.91 4.12
C SER A 36 -11.64 1.63 3.05
N LEU A 37 -11.03 1.92 1.89
CA LEU A 37 -11.73 2.52 0.75
C LEU A 37 -12.80 1.61 0.17
N LEU A 38 -12.54 0.31 0.04
CA LEU A 38 -13.52 -0.67 -0.43
C LEU A 38 -14.72 -0.74 0.52
N THR A 39 -14.48 -0.76 1.83
CA THR A 39 -15.53 -0.77 2.85
C THR A 39 -16.35 0.52 2.81
N ALA A 40 -15.71 1.68 2.73
CA ALA A 40 -16.37 2.99 2.60
C ALA A 40 -17.19 3.11 1.30
N ALA A 41 -16.74 2.46 0.23
CA ALA A 41 -17.48 2.38 -1.04
C ALA A 41 -18.70 1.45 -0.99
N GLY A 42 -18.83 0.62 0.06
CA GLY A 42 -19.94 -0.30 0.24
C GLY A 42 -19.68 -1.74 -0.20
N PHE A 43 -18.43 -2.10 -0.47
CA PHE A 43 -18.06 -3.51 -0.67
C PHE A 43 -18.33 -4.31 0.60
N ARG A 44 -18.82 -5.53 0.42
CA ARG A 44 -19.09 -6.44 1.53
C ARG A 44 -17.99 -7.47 1.66
N SER A 45 -17.40 -7.55 2.85
CA SER A 45 -16.41 -8.58 3.17
C SER A 45 -17.10 -9.92 3.48
N ARG A 46 -16.48 -11.02 3.04
CA ARG A 46 -16.94 -12.40 3.25
C ARG A 46 -15.74 -13.31 3.48
N THR A 47 -15.87 -14.21 4.44
CA THR A 47 -14.92 -15.30 4.63
C THR A 47 -15.33 -16.49 3.76
N PRO A 48 -14.43 -17.09 2.96
CA PRO A 48 -14.74 -18.32 2.22
C PRO A 48 -14.88 -19.48 3.20
N THR A 49 -16.08 -20.09 3.26
CA THR A 49 -16.40 -21.17 4.20
C THR A 49 -16.57 -22.52 3.54
N THR A 50 -16.91 -22.57 2.24
CA THR A 50 -17.06 -23.83 1.50
C THR A 50 -15.80 -24.13 0.67
N ALA A 51 -15.57 -25.42 0.36
CA ALA A 51 -14.45 -25.85 -0.47
C ALA A 51 -14.42 -25.12 -1.85
N LYS A 52 -15.60 -24.89 -2.45
CA LYS A 52 -15.73 -24.16 -3.71
C LYS A 52 -15.34 -22.67 -3.57
N GLN A 53 -15.77 -22.04 -2.49
CA GLN A 53 -15.40 -20.64 -2.20
C GLN A 53 -13.91 -20.52 -1.91
N GLN A 54 -13.34 -21.47 -1.18
CA GLN A 54 -11.89 -21.49 -0.88
C GLN A 54 -11.05 -21.70 -2.14
N ALA A 55 -11.46 -22.61 -3.04
CA ALA A 55 -10.80 -22.82 -4.32
C ALA A 55 -10.84 -21.54 -5.19
N MET A 56 -11.98 -20.85 -5.25
CA MET A 56 -12.12 -19.58 -5.94
C MET A 56 -11.23 -18.49 -5.32
N PHE A 57 -11.25 -18.36 -3.99
CA PHE A 57 -10.42 -17.43 -3.26
C PHE A 57 -8.92 -17.67 -3.53
N ASN A 58 -8.49 -18.94 -3.52
CA ASN A 58 -7.10 -19.29 -3.77
C ASN A 58 -6.64 -18.96 -5.19
N SER A 59 -7.54 -19.01 -6.17
CA SER A 59 -7.25 -18.65 -7.56
C SER A 59 -7.20 -17.14 -7.82
N MET A 60 -7.64 -16.30 -6.88
CA MET A 60 -7.59 -14.85 -7.02
C MET A 60 -6.18 -14.30 -6.79
N THR A 61 -5.80 -13.28 -7.56
CA THR A 61 -4.56 -12.53 -7.33
C THR A 61 -4.66 -11.78 -5.99
N PRO A 62 -3.70 -11.98 -5.05
CA PRO A 62 -3.70 -11.26 -3.78
C PRO A 62 -3.68 -9.74 -3.97
N TYR A 63 -4.45 -9.02 -3.16
CA TYR A 63 -4.45 -7.55 -3.04
C TYR A 63 -4.74 -6.81 -4.34
N LYS A 64 -5.36 -7.49 -5.32
CA LYS A 64 -5.79 -6.91 -6.59
C LYS A 64 -7.31 -6.93 -6.72
N LEU A 65 -7.89 -5.82 -7.15
CA LEU A 65 -9.31 -5.74 -7.48
C LEU A 65 -9.52 -6.33 -8.88
N GLU A 66 -10.31 -7.39 -8.98
CA GLU A 66 -10.59 -8.12 -10.21
C GLU A 66 -12.05 -7.95 -10.62
N ARG A 67 -12.28 -7.68 -11.90
CA ARG A 67 -13.61 -7.70 -12.50
C ARG A 67 -14.01 -9.14 -12.82
N ARG A 68 -15.17 -9.56 -12.37
CA ARG A 68 -15.74 -10.91 -12.58
C ARG A 68 -17.15 -10.79 -13.15
N ILE A 69 -17.57 -11.76 -13.96
CA ILE A 69 -18.94 -11.86 -14.45
C ILE A 69 -19.57 -13.13 -13.84
N ARG A 70 -20.70 -12.97 -13.17
CA ARG A 70 -21.45 -14.07 -12.61
C ARG A 70 -22.93 -13.91 -12.93
N ASN A 71 -23.53 -14.90 -13.59
CA ASN A 71 -24.94 -14.88 -14.02
C ASN A 71 -25.30 -13.60 -14.79
N GLY A 72 -24.45 -13.17 -15.73
CA GLY A 72 -24.65 -11.95 -16.51
C GLY A 72 -24.42 -10.63 -15.76
N LYS A 73 -24.15 -10.66 -14.45
CA LYS A 73 -23.87 -9.47 -13.63
C LYS A 73 -22.37 -9.25 -13.46
N VAL A 74 -21.94 -8.01 -13.61
CA VAL A 74 -20.57 -7.59 -13.30
C VAL A 74 -20.42 -7.46 -11.80
N LEU A 75 -19.37 -8.09 -11.27
CA LEU A 75 -18.96 -8.00 -9.88
C LEU A 75 -17.47 -7.65 -9.84
N TYR A 76 -17.07 -6.97 -8.80
CA TYR A 76 -15.68 -6.68 -8.47
C TYR A 76 -15.32 -7.38 -7.19
N ALA A 77 -14.19 -8.08 -7.18
CA ALA A 77 -13.73 -8.88 -6.06
C ALA A 77 -12.27 -8.57 -5.75
N TYR A 78 -11.96 -8.44 -4.47
CA TYR A 78 -10.62 -8.21 -3.93
C TYR A 78 -10.34 -9.25 -2.86
N ALA A 79 -9.19 -9.93 -2.94
CA ALA A 79 -8.80 -10.98 -2.01
C ALA A 79 -7.70 -10.46 -1.06
N ASP A 80 -8.06 -10.33 0.22
CA ASP A 80 -7.09 -10.20 1.30
C ASP A 80 -6.69 -11.59 1.78
N LYS A 81 -5.51 -12.04 1.36
CA LYS A 81 -4.99 -13.36 1.72
C LYS A 81 -4.53 -13.44 3.18
N GLN A 82 -4.18 -12.31 3.78
CA GLN A 82 -3.69 -12.25 5.16
C GLN A 82 -4.84 -12.44 6.16
N GLN A 83 -5.98 -11.81 5.91
CA GLN A 83 -7.17 -11.90 6.76
C GLN A 83 -8.14 -13.01 6.33
N ASN A 84 -7.86 -13.72 5.23
CA ASN A 84 -8.75 -14.71 4.62
C ASN A 84 -10.14 -14.11 4.30
N LEU A 85 -10.15 -12.89 3.74
CA LEU A 85 -11.37 -12.15 3.39
C LEU A 85 -11.44 -11.87 1.89
N VAL A 86 -12.68 -11.90 1.37
CA VAL A 86 -13.00 -11.41 0.02
C VAL A 86 -13.94 -10.23 0.15
N TYR A 87 -13.57 -9.10 -0.45
CA TYR A 87 -14.46 -7.95 -0.60
C TYR A 87 -15.16 -8.04 -1.94
N ILE A 88 -16.47 -7.95 -1.96
CA ILE A 88 -17.30 -8.08 -3.16
C ILE A 88 -18.22 -6.88 -3.28
N GLY A 89 -18.21 -6.25 -4.45
CA GLY A 89 -19.09 -5.13 -4.79
C GLY A 89 -19.57 -5.23 -6.24
N GLY A 90 -20.63 -4.52 -6.58
CA GLY A 90 -21.10 -4.34 -7.94
C GLY A 90 -20.50 -3.10 -8.61
N GLU A 91 -21.11 -2.68 -9.71
CA GLU A 91 -20.65 -1.51 -10.47
C GLU A 91 -20.78 -0.20 -9.65
N ASN A 92 -21.88 -0.04 -8.89
CA ASN A 92 -22.09 1.18 -8.08
C ASN A 92 -21.03 1.34 -6.99
N GLU A 93 -20.70 0.25 -6.29
CA GLU A 93 -19.66 0.23 -5.27
C GLU A 93 -18.28 0.50 -5.91
N TYR A 94 -18.03 -0.03 -7.10
CA TYR A 94 -16.78 0.21 -7.82
C TYR A 94 -16.64 1.69 -8.23
N GLN A 95 -17.71 2.33 -8.70
CA GLN A 95 -17.68 3.76 -9.04
C GLN A 95 -17.41 4.62 -7.79
N LYS A 96 -18.06 4.32 -6.67
CA LYS A 96 -17.79 5.00 -5.38
C LYS A 96 -16.34 4.80 -4.93
N TYR A 97 -15.82 3.58 -5.04
CA TYR A 97 -14.43 3.28 -4.73
C TYR A 97 -13.46 4.15 -5.55
N LYS A 98 -13.67 4.28 -6.85
CA LYS A 98 -12.85 5.15 -7.70
C LYS A 98 -12.90 6.62 -7.27
N GLN A 99 -14.08 7.13 -6.93
CA GLN A 99 -14.24 8.50 -6.44
C GLN A 99 -13.47 8.74 -5.14
N LEU A 100 -13.61 7.82 -4.17
CA LEU A 100 -12.90 7.90 -2.89
C LEU A 100 -11.38 7.80 -3.06
N ALA A 101 -10.90 6.93 -3.96
CA ALA A 101 -9.48 6.78 -4.24
C ALA A 101 -8.88 8.06 -4.85
N VAL A 102 -9.60 8.74 -5.75
CA VAL A 102 -9.17 10.02 -6.32
C VAL A 102 -9.16 11.11 -5.23
N GLN A 103 -10.21 11.19 -4.40
CA GLN A 103 -10.25 12.17 -3.31
C GLN A 103 -9.10 11.99 -2.32
N GLN A 104 -8.76 10.74 -2.00
CA GLN A 104 -7.64 10.44 -1.12
C GLN A 104 -6.30 10.82 -1.75
N SER A 105 -6.09 10.57 -3.03
CA SER A 105 -4.87 10.99 -3.75
C SER A 105 -4.73 12.50 -3.73
N ILE A 106 -5.78 13.24 -4.04
CA ILE A 106 -5.78 14.71 -3.98
C ILE A 106 -5.45 15.22 -2.58
N ALA A 107 -6.01 14.60 -1.54
CA ALA A 107 -5.73 15.00 -0.15
C ALA A 107 -4.26 14.74 0.23
N GLN A 108 -3.67 13.64 -0.23
CA GLN A 108 -2.26 13.34 -0.03
C GLN A 108 -1.36 14.34 -0.75
N ASP A 109 -1.66 14.63 -2.01
CA ASP A 109 -0.91 15.61 -2.80
C ASP A 109 -0.94 17.02 -2.16
N GLN A 110 -2.10 17.41 -1.59
CA GLN A 110 -2.22 18.69 -0.87
C GLN A 110 -1.42 18.73 0.42
N LEU A 111 -1.37 17.62 1.18
CA LEU A 111 -0.55 17.52 2.38
C LEU A 111 0.95 17.59 2.05
N GLU A 112 1.38 16.90 1.01
CA GLU A 112 2.76 16.95 0.54
C GLU A 112 3.15 18.36 0.08
N ALA A 113 2.29 19.03 -0.69
CA ALA A 113 2.50 20.42 -1.10
C ALA A 113 2.56 21.39 0.09
N ALA A 114 1.75 21.17 1.13
CA ALA A 114 1.79 21.99 2.35
C ALA A 114 3.12 21.79 3.10
N GLN A 115 3.61 20.56 3.22
CA GLN A 115 4.91 20.26 3.85
C GLN A 115 6.07 20.92 3.08
N ILE A 116 6.07 20.87 1.75
CA ILE A 116 7.08 21.54 0.92
C ILE A 116 7.05 23.06 1.15
N ASN A 117 5.87 23.66 1.30
CA ASN A 117 5.73 25.09 1.59
C ASN A 117 6.22 25.46 2.99
N GLU A 118 6.00 24.62 4.00
CA GLU A 118 6.53 24.83 5.36
C GLU A 118 8.07 24.75 5.35
N ASP A 119 8.64 23.77 4.69
CA ASP A 119 10.10 23.64 4.54
C ASP A 119 10.71 24.85 3.79
N ALA A 120 10.04 25.32 2.73
CA ALA A 120 10.50 26.49 1.99
C ALA A 120 10.39 27.78 2.83
N SER A 121 9.40 27.91 3.71
CA SER A 121 9.28 29.08 4.60
C SER A 121 10.36 29.07 5.69
N MET A 122 10.74 27.92 6.22
CA MET A 122 11.87 27.77 7.14
C MET A 122 13.21 28.15 6.48
N TYR A 123 13.41 27.77 5.22
CA TYR A 123 14.62 28.18 4.47
C TYR A 123 14.68 29.70 4.25
N ASN A 124 13.56 30.36 4.03
CA ASN A 124 13.52 31.82 3.87
C ASN A 124 13.74 32.59 5.18
N ASP A 125 13.41 32.01 6.34
CA ASP A 125 13.64 32.62 7.66
C ASP A 125 15.12 32.61 8.07
N TRP A 126 15.94 31.72 7.48
CA TRP A 126 17.39 31.69 7.62
C TRP A 126 18.13 32.61 6.62
N GLY A 127 17.40 33.25 5.69
CA GLY A 127 17.92 34.07 4.60
C GLY A 127 18.70 35.36 4.95
N PRO A 128 18.44 36.05 6.07
CA PRO A 128 19.18 37.28 6.40
C PRO A 128 20.63 37.07 6.89
N TYR A 129 20.97 35.86 7.32
CA TYR A 129 22.32 35.58 7.84
C TYR A 129 23.36 35.16 6.77
N TRP A 130 22.91 34.80 5.59
CA TRP A 130 23.77 34.52 4.45
C TRP A 130 23.70 35.72 3.50
N GLY A 131 24.43 36.82 3.81
CA GLY A 131 24.54 37.97 2.94
C GLY A 131 24.95 37.58 1.52
N PRO A 132 24.58 38.36 0.49
CA PRO A 132 24.84 38.01 -0.89
C PRO A 132 26.37 37.86 -1.12
N TRP A 133 26.75 36.71 -1.65
CA TRP A 133 28.17 36.35 -1.95
C TRP A 133 28.82 37.26 -3.00
N ASN A 134 28.09 38.24 -3.51
CA ASN A 134 28.50 39.20 -4.55
C ASN A 134 29.18 40.48 -4.01
N VAL A 135 29.50 40.56 -2.71
CA VAL A 135 30.15 41.74 -2.11
C VAL A 135 31.69 41.60 -2.03
N TRP A 136 32.28 40.50 -2.51
CA TRP A 136 33.70 40.21 -2.40
C TRP A 136 34.43 40.05 -3.76
N TRP A 137 33.93 40.67 -4.84
CA TRP A 137 34.66 40.83 -6.11
C TRP A 137 34.57 42.25 -6.60
#